data_58232ee1a3e0ba16da30ed53193ae87c
#
_entry.id   58232ee1a3e0ba16da30ed53193ae87c
#
_cell.length_a   1.000
_cell.length_b   1.000
_cell.length_c   1.000
_cell.angle_alpha   90.00
_cell.angle_beta   90.00
_cell.angle_gamma   90.00
#
_symmetry.space_group_name_H-M   'P 1'
#
loop_
_entity.id
_entity.type
_entity.pdbx_description
1 polymer ?
#
loop_
_entity_poly.entity_id
_entity_poly.type
_entity_poly.pdbx_seq_one_letter_code
_entity_poly.pdbx_strand_id
1 'polypeptide(L)'
;TSILDFTTQEKGQTLTEALDVWHKMADGKSSCDYGFHMSITDWNDESKKEIKEMTRQGVTSYKLYMAYDNLKVNDKELFEILSAIEEEHGIVGVHCENGDIIKAVTEKLKSEERNSVRLHPKSRPAEAEAEAINRLLTIAKLAGTPVNIVHLSSKQGLKVVQRARKEGQQVFVETCPQYLILDEKEYNRPGFAGAAYVCAPRLRKKEDREALWEAVEKNEVDMLGTDHCSFNMDGQKTRGKDDFTRIPGGIPGTEQRPMLFYQYGVVEGRTSIERMCQLLADRPAKLFGMYPQKGAILPGSDADLVIWDPDKAWTISAK
;
A
#
# COMPACT_ATOMS: atom_id res chain seq x y z
N THR A 1 18.22 7.15 -5.00
CA THR A 1 16.93 6.59 -4.53
C THR A 1 16.09 6.15 -5.71
N SER A 2 15.23 5.16 -5.47
CA SER A 2 14.35 4.60 -6.50
C SER A 2 12.90 4.64 -6.04
N ILE A 3 11.98 4.75 -6.99
CA ILE A 3 10.53 4.70 -6.76
C ILE A 3 9.95 3.53 -7.56
N LEU A 4 9.08 2.74 -6.94
CA LEU A 4 8.22 1.80 -7.63
C LEU A 4 6.79 2.34 -7.57
N ASP A 5 6.23 2.67 -8.73
CA ASP A 5 4.87 3.21 -8.86
C ASP A 5 3.91 2.16 -9.43
N PHE A 6 2.62 2.42 -9.36
CA PHE A 6 1.60 1.50 -9.85
C PHE A 6 1.11 1.93 -11.23
N THR A 7 1.39 1.10 -12.25
CA THR A 7 0.69 1.24 -13.52
C THR A 7 -0.71 0.65 -13.36
N THR A 8 -1.74 1.38 -13.71
CA THR A 8 -3.12 0.90 -13.56
C THR A 8 -3.73 0.64 -14.93
N GLN A 9 -4.05 -0.63 -15.20
CA GLN A 9 -4.79 -1.04 -16.38
C GLN A 9 -6.21 -0.46 -16.32
N GLU A 10 -6.69 0.12 -17.40
CA GLU A 10 -8.10 0.45 -17.58
C GLU A 10 -8.88 -0.76 -18.12
N LYS A 11 -10.19 -0.81 -17.89
CA LYS A 11 -11.03 -1.89 -18.44
C LYS A 11 -10.96 -1.90 -19.97
N GLY A 12 -10.67 -3.07 -20.54
CA GLY A 12 -10.49 -3.27 -21.98
C GLY A 12 -9.10 -2.91 -22.52
N GLN A 13 -8.19 -2.42 -21.67
CA GLN A 13 -6.80 -2.12 -22.03
C GLN A 13 -5.93 -3.36 -21.82
N THR A 14 -4.90 -3.55 -22.64
CA THR A 14 -3.87 -4.56 -22.41
C THR A 14 -2.88 -4.12 -21.32
N LEU A 15 -2.12 -5.05 -20.75
CA LEU A 15 -1.09 -4.72 -19.76
C LEU A 15 0.05 -3.91 -20.40
N THR A 16 0.42 -4.26 -21.63
CA THR A 16 1.45 -3.55 -22.39
C THR A 16 1.04 -2.10 -22.67
N GLU A 17 -0.20 -1.87 -23.10
CA GLU A 17 -0.72 -0.50 -23.31
C GLU A 17 -0.72 0.31 -22.01
N ALA A 18 -1.08 -0.31 -20.88
CA ALA A 18 -1.02 0.35 -19.59
C ALA A 18 0.42 0.72 -19.22
N LEU A 19 1.38 -0.19 -19.39
CA LEU A 19 2.79 0.05 -19.11
C LEU A 19 3.35 1.19 -19.96
N ASP A 20 3.03 1.21 -21.25
CA ASP A 20 3.44 2.27 -22.20
C ASP A 20 2.95 3.66 -21.78
N VAL A 21 1.74 3.76 -21.24
CA VAL A 21 1.20 5.04 -20.72
C VAL A 21 2.06 5.56 -19.57
N TRP A 22 2.44 4.70 -18.63
CA TRP A 22 3.28 5.10 -17.49
C TRP A 22 4.71 5.42 -17.91
N HIS A 23 5.29 4.67 -18.85
CA HIS A 23 6.58 5.03 -19.43
C HIS A 23 6.55 6.43 -20.06
N LYS A 24 5.55 6.77 -20.87
CA LYS A 24 5.40 8.11 -21.44
C LYS A 24 5.27 9.22 -20.40
N MET A 25 4.76 8.91 -19.22
CA MET A 25 4.69 9.86 -18.10
C MET A 25 6.01 10.01 -17.36
N ALA A 26 6.82 8.95 -17.23
CA ALA A 26 8.03 8.90 -16.42
C ALA A 26 9.31 9.14 -17.22
N ASP A 27 9.43 8.60 -18.43
CA ASP A 27 10.65 8.59 -19.24
C ASP A 27 11.13 10.02 -19.54
N GLY A 28 12.37 10.30 -19.19
CA GLY A 28 12.98 11.61 -19.35
C GLY A 28 12.44 12.72 -18.44
N LYS A 29 11.54 12.41 -17.51
CA LYS A 29 10.93 13.37 -16.57
C LYS A 29 11.20 13.04 -15.11
N SER A 30 11.48 11.78 -14.80
CA SER A 30 11.79 11.36 -13.43
C SER A 30 13.17 11.88 -13.03
N SER A 31 13.30 12.39 -11.80
CA SER A 31 14.56 12.84 -11.19
C SER A 31 15.27 11.75 -10.39
N CYS A 32 14.73 10.54 -10.37
CA CYS A 32 15.32 9.36 -9.73
C CYS A 32 15.03 8.12 -10.57
N ASP A 33 15.69 7.01 -10.25
CA ASP A 33 15.36 5.73 -10.85
C ASP A 33 13.94 5.32 -10.51
N TYR A 34 13.26 4.65 -11.42
CA TYR A 34 11.89 4.20 -11.21
C TYR A 34 11.65 2.82 -11.83
N GLY A 35 10.63 2.16 -11.35
CA GLY A 35 10.07 0.94 -11.88
C GLY A 35 8.57 0.90 -11.60
N PHE A 36 7.92 -0.17 -12.03
CA PHE A 36 6.48 -0.26 -11.98
C PHE A 36 6.00 -1.57 -11.37
N HIS A 37 4.93 -1.47 -10.57
CA HIS A 37 4.06 -2.58 -10.25
C HIS A 37 2.88 -2.57 -11.23
N MET A 38 2.60 -3.66 -11.92
CA MET A 38 1.46 -3.74 -12.83
C MET A 38 0.17 -4.03 -12.07
N SER A 39 -0.76 -3.07 -12.07
CA SER A 39 -2.10 -3.27 -11.50
C SER A 39 -3.01 -3.93 -12.54
N ILE A 40 -3.45 -5.15 -12.25
CA ILE A 40 -4.38 -5.89 -13.09
C ILE A 40 -5.80 -5.66 -12.56
N THR A 41 -6.64 -5.07 -13.38
CA THR A 41 -8.04 -4.74 -13.05
C THR A 41 -9.02 -5.41 -13.99
N ASP A 42 -8.55 -5.89 -15.13
CA ASP A 42 -9.33 -6.59 -16.15
C ASP A 42 -8.61 -7.88 -16.55
N TRP A 43 -9.17 -9.03 -16.09
CA TRP A 43 -8.59 -10.31 -16.34
C TRP A 43 -9.30 -11.01 -17.50
N ASN A 44 -8.60 -11.14 -18.59
CA ASN A 44 -9.10 -11.76 -19.82
C ASN A 44 -7.99 -12.55 -20.52
N ASP A 45 -8.28 -13.19 -21.66
CA ASP A 45 -7.33 -14.04 -22.36
C ASP A 45 -6.08 -13.28 -22.86
N GLU A 46 -6.19 -12.00 -23.13
CA GLU A 46 -5.04 -11.17 -23.52
C GLU A 46 -4.16 -10.83 -22.32
N SER A 47 -4.75 -10.34 -21.23
CA SER A 47 -4.02 -10.05 -19.99
C SER A 47 -3.24 -11.28 -19.48
N LYS A 48 -3.84 -12.47 -19.60
CA LYS A 48 -3.18 -13.72 -19.22
C LYS A 48 -1.94 -14.02 -20.05
N LYS A 49 -1.99 -13.80 -21.37
CA LYS A 49 -0.84 -14.02 -22.27
C LYS A 49 0.30 -13.02 -22.00
N GLU A 50 -0.06 -11.81 -21.57
CA GLU A 50 0.89 -10.73 -21.36
C GLU A 50 1.70 -10.81 -20.06
N ILE A 51 1.34 -11.68 -19.08
CA ILE A 51 2.12 -11.86 -17.85
C ILE A 51 3.59 -12.16 -18.17
N LYS A 52 3.83 -13.10 -19.10
CA LYS A 52 5.19 -13.42 -19.55
C LYS A 52 5.90 -12.26 -20.24
N GLU A 53 5.17 -11.44 -20.98
CA GLU A 53 5.71 -10.24 -21.62
C GLU A 53 6.08 -9.18 -20.60
N MET A 54 5.26 -8.98 -19.56
CA MET A 54 5.58 -8.10 -18.45
C MET A 54 6.91 -8.49 -17.78
N THR A 55 7.11 -9.80 -17.53
CA THR A 55 8.39 -10.29 -16.99
C THR A 55 9.58 -9.96 -17.90
N ARG A 56 9.43 -10.11 -19.22
CA ARG A 56 10.49 -9.74 -20.20
C ARG A 56 10.81 -8.26 -20.21
N GLN A 57 9.82 -7.42 -19.93
CA GLN A 57 9.96 -5.97 -19.80
C GLN A 57 10.45 -5.53 -18.41
N GLY A 58 10.78 -6.48 -17.53
CA GLY A 58 11.32 -6.22 -16.19
C GLY A 58 10.26 -5.96 -15.12
N VAL A 59 8.97 -6.12 -15.43
CA VAL A 59 7.89 -6.02 -14.44
C VAL A 59 7.65 -7.41 -13.84
N THR A 60 8.09 -7.60 -12.60
CA THR A 60 7.98 -8.87 -11.86
C THR A 60 7.08 -8.77 -10.64
N SER A 61 6.48 -7.62 -10.44
CA SER A 61 5.59 -7.35 -9.31
C SER A 61 4.28 -6.75 -9.78
N TYR A 62 3.19 -7.24 -9.17
CA TYR A 62 1.83 -6.95 -9.61
C TYR A 62 1.00 -6.40 -8.46
N LYS A 63 -0.10 -5.71 -8.79
CA LYS A 63 -1.05 -5.17 -7.82
C LYS A 63 -2.47 -5.62 -8.13
N LEU A 64 -3.17 -6.08 -7.09
CA LEU A 64 -4.59 -6.42 -7.16
C LEU A 64 -5.39 -5.69 -6.09
N TYR A 65 -6.68 -5.62 -6.30
CA TYR A 65 -7.63 -4.96 -5.40
C TYR A 65 -8.79 -5.91 -5.09
N MET A 66 -9.19 -5.94 -3.81
CA MET A 66 -10.39 -6.65 -3.34
C MET A 66 -11.52 -5.67 -3.00
N ALA A 67 -11.29 -4.39 -3.20
CA ALA A 67 -12.27 -3.30 -3.07
C ALA A 67 -12.24 -2.42 -4.34
N TYR A 68 -13.20 -1.49 -4.45
CA TYR A 68 -13.43 -0.60 -5.58
C TYR A 68 -13.98 -1.31 -6.82
N ASP A 69 -15.25 -1.03 -7.16
CA ASP A 69 -15.99 -1.73 -8.23
C ASP A 69 -15.31 -1.66 -9.61
N ASN A 70 -14.52 -0.61 -9.87
CA ASN A 70 -13.77 -0.42 -11.11
C ASN A 70 -12.37 -1.08 -11.12
N LEU A 71 -11.86 -1.51 -9.97
CA LEU A 71 -10.50 -2.07 -9.83
C LEU A 71 -10.48 -3.51 -9.35
N LYS A 72 -11.49 -3.92 -8.55
CA LYS A 72 -11.48 -5.23 -7.89
C LYS A 72 -11.60 -6.37 -8.89
N VAL A 73 -10.91 -7.45 -8.58
CA VAL A 73 -11.07 -8.77 -9.19
C VAL A 73 -11.88 -9.67 -8.27
N ASN A 74 -12.61 -10.64 -8.83
CA ASN A 74 -13.34 -11.64 -8.06
C ASN A 74 -12.42 -12.80 -7.62
N ASP A 75 -12.90 -13.70 -6.76
CA ASP A 75 -12.10 -14.78 -6.19
C ASP A 75 -11.57 -15.78 -7.25
N LYS A 76 -12.33 -16.02 -8.33
CA LYS A 76 -11.87 -16.85 -9.46
C LYS A 76 -10.73 -16.17 -10.20
N GLU A 77 -10.91 -14.90 -10.57
CA GLU A 77 -9.88 -14.11 -11.23
C GLU A 77 -8.63 -13.98 -10.34
N LEU A 78 -8.81 -13.76 -9.03
CA LEU A 78 -7.73 -13.70 -8.07
C LEU A 78 -6.89 -14.99 -8.07
N PHE A 79 -7.53 -16.15 -8.05
CA PHE A 79 -6.83 -17.43 -8.12
C PHE A 79 -6.10 -17.63 -9.46
N GLU A 80 -6.75 -17.32 -10.57
CA GLU A 80 -6.15 -17.46 -11.91
C GLU A 80 -4.95 -16.52 -12.12
N ILE A 81 -5.05 -15.25 -11.66
CA ILE A 81 -3.97 -14.28 -11.74
C ILE A 81 -2.79 -14.72 -10.87
N LEU A 82 -3.05 -15.12 -9.63
CA LEU A 82 -1.99 -15.58 -8.72
C LEU A 82 -1.26 -16.78 -9.32
N SER A 83 -1.99 -17.76 -9.86
CA SER A 83 -1.38 -18.93 -10.49
C SER A 83 -0.53 -18.57 -11.72
N ALA A 84 -1.01 -17.65 -12.57
CA ALA A 84 -0.26 -17.22 -13.74
C ALA A 84 1.02 -16.44 -13.39
N ILE A 85 0.98 -15.66 -12.30
CA ILE A 85 2.15 -14.90 -11.82
C ILE A 85 3.16 -15.83 -11.14
N GLU A 86 2.70 -16.89 -10.46
CA GLU A 86 3.60 -17.91 -9.88
C GLU A 86 4.44 -18.60 -10.94
N GLU A 87 3.86 -18.92 -12.11
CA GLU A 87 4.59 -19.52 -13.24
C GLU A 87 5.79 -18.67 -13.71
N GLU A 88 5.74 -17.36 -13.52
CA GLU A 88 6.81 -16.40 -13.84
C GLU A 88 7.60 -15.94 -12.60
N HIS A 89 7.42 -16.60 -11.47
CA HIS A 89 8.08 -16.27 -10.19
C HIS A 89 7.91 -14.82 -9.72
N GLY A 90 6.76 -14.21 -10.03
CA GLY A 90 6.43 -12.86 -9.64
C GLY A 90 5.87 -12.75 -8.23
N ILE A 91 5.69 -11.53 -7.76
CA ILE A 91 5.05 -11.23 -6.47
C ILE A 91 3.83 -10.35 -6.65
N VAL A 92 2.80 -10.58 -5.84
CA VAL A 92 1.55 -9.83 -5.92
C VAL A 92 1.30 -9.07 -4.64
N GLY A 93 1.24 -7.73 -4.74
CA GLY A 93 0.73 -6.84 -3.69
C GLY A 93 -0.80 -6.73 -3.79
N VAL A 94 -1.50 -6.81 -2.66
CA VAL A 94 -2.97 -6.77 -2.69
C VAL A 94 -3.52 -5.75 -1.71
N HIS A 95 -4.41 -4.88 -2.21
CA HIS A 95 -5.26 -4.05 -1.36
C HIS A 95 -6.35 -4.94 -0.75
N CYS A 96 -6.22 -5.24 0.53
CA CYS A 96 -7.06 -6.19 1.23
C CYS A 96 -8.13 -5.48 2.06
N GLU A 97 -9.20 -5.05 1.43
CA GLU A 97 -10.44 -4.67 2.10
C GLU A 97 -11.63 -5.34 1.39
N ASN A 98 -12.61 -5.84 2.14
CA ASN A 98 -13.82 -6.41 1.56
C ASN A 98 -14.73 -5.30 1.01
N GLY A 99 -14.67 -5.06 -0.30
CA GLY A 99 -15.40 -3.99 -0.96
C GLY A 99 -16.92 -4.10 -0.83
N ASP A 100 -17.47 -5.30 -0.83
CA ASP A 100 -18.92 -5.52 -0.74
C ASP A 100 -19.44 -5.20 0.68
N ILE A 101 -18.70 -5.59 1.72
CA ILE A 101 -19.01 -5.19 3.11
C ILE A 101 -18.91 -3.67 3.26
N ILE A 102 -17.84 -3.05 2.76
CA ILE A 102 -17.67 -1.59 2.82
C ILE A 102 -18.84 -0.88 2.15
N LYS A 103 -19.26 -1.34 0.98
CA LYS A 103 -20.39 -0.79 0.23
C LYS A 103 -21.69 -0.89 1.04
N ALA A 104 -22.02 -2.07 1.56
CA ALA A 104 -23.23 -2.30 2.36
C ALA A 104 -23.25 -1.45 3.64
N VAL A 105 -22.11 -1.38 4.36
CA VAL A 105 -21.99 -0.55 5.58
C VAL A 105 -22.11 0.94 5.23
N THR A 106 -21.51 1.38 4.14
CA THR A 106 -21.57 2.76 3.66
C THR A 106 -23.02 3.18 3.33
N GLU A 107 -23.75 2.34 2.60
CA GLU A 107 -25.16 2.55 2.26
C GLU A 107 -26.02 2.65 3.52
N LYS A 108 -25.83 1.75 4.49
CA LYS A 108 -26.50 1.81 5.78
C LYS A 108 -26.22 3.12 6.51
N LEU A 109 -24.97 3.54 6.65
CA LEU A 109 -24.59 4.78 7.31
C LEU A 109 -25.21 6.03 6.63
N LYS A 110 -25.27 6.04 5.32
CA LYS A 110 -25.92 7.14 4.57
C LYS A 110 -27.42 7.24 4.82
N SER A 111 -28.09 6.14 5.12
CA SER A 111 -29.53 6.12 5.41
C SER A 111 -29.86 6.51 6.86
N GLU A 112 -28.93 6.33 7.80
CA GLU A 112 -29.19 6.51 9.24
C GLU A 112 -28.67 7.85 9.80
N GLU A 113 -27.61 8.40 9.24
CA GLU A 113 -26.90 9.56 9.84
C GLU A 113 -26.80 10.73 8.87
N ARG A 114 -26.66 11.95 9.43
CA ARG A 114 -26.27 13.14 8.65
C ARG A 114 -24.86 12.96 8.13
N ASN A 115 -24.62 13.44 6.92
CA ASN A 115 -23.30 13.41 6.30
C ASN A 115 -22.20 14.02 7.20
N SER A 116 -21.12 13.27 7.43
CA SER A 116 -19.97 13.71 8.24
C SER A 116 -18.73 12.93 7.86
N VAL A 117 -17.56 13.59 7.91
CA VAL A 117 -16.25 12.93 7.77
C VAL A 117 -16.07 11.79 8.80
N ARG A 118 -16.71 11.91 9.97
CA ARG A 118 -16.71 10.87 11.04
C ARG A 118 -17.36 9.56 10.65
N LEU A 119 -18.09 9.51 9.54
CA LEU A 119 -18.65 8.28 8.99
C LEU A 119 -17.62 7.48 8.20
N HIS A 120 -16.60 8.12 7.64
CA HIS A 120 -15.57 7.44 6.89
C HIS A 120 -14.91 6.28 7.69
N PRO A 121 -14.43 6.47 8.94
CA PRO A 121 -13.89 5.36 9.70
C PRO A 121 -14.92 4.26 10.04
N LYS A 122 -16.20 4.61 10.19
CA LYS A 122 -17.26 3.62 10.43
C LYS A 122 -17.56 2.76 9.19
N SER A 123 -17.39 3.33 7.99
CA SER A 123 -17.66 2.62 6.72
C SER A 123 -16.62 1.55 6.38
N ARG A 124 -15.42 1.61 6.99
CA ARG A 124 -14.28 0.72 6.70
C ARG A 124 -13.78 0.04 7.99
N PRO A 125 -14.55 -0.90 8.57
CA PRO A 125 -14.16 -1.57 9.81
C PRO A 125 -12.90 -2.42 9.62
N ALA A 126 -12.17 -2.67 10.72
CA ALA A 126 -10.95 -3.50 10.68
C ALA A 126 -11.25 -4.96 10.30
N GLU A 127 -12.46 -5.40 10.59
CA GLU A 127 -12.99 -6.73 10.21
C GLU A 127 -13.00 -6.92 8.68
N ALA A 128 -13.30 -5.86 7.91
CA ALA A 128 -13.31 -5.93 6.45
C ALA A 128 -11.90 -6.10 5.87
N GLU A 129 -10.87 -5.54 6.52
CA GLU A 129 -9.47 -5.78 6.18
C GLU A 129 -9.04 -7.20 6.56
N ALA A 130 -9.32 -7.63 7.78
CA ALA A 130 -8.92 -8.95 8.28
C ALA A 130 -9.59 -10.10 7.50
N GLU A 131 -10.86 -9.95 7.12
CA GLU A 131 -11.57 -10.93 6.27
C GLU A 131 -10.92 -11.02 4.90
N ALA A 132 -10.68 -9.88 4.25
CA ALA A 132 -10.07 -9.85 2.93
C ALA A 132 -8.65 -10.46 2.93
N ILE A 133 -7.84 -10.16 3.95
CA ILE A 133 -6.52 -10.80 4.13
C ILE A 133 -6.66 -12.30 4.28
N ASN A 134 -7.60 -12.79 5.11
CA ASN A 134 -7.79 -14.22 5.31
C ASN A 134 -8.22 -14.93 4.02
N ARG A 135 -9.11 -14.32 3.25
CA ARG A 135 -9.58 -14.85 1.97
C ARG A 135 -8.46 -14.87 0.94
N LEU A 136 -7.70 -13.76 0.80
CA LEU A 136 -6.51 -13.70 -0.04
C LEU A 136 -5.51 -14.82 0.30
N LEU A 137 -5.14 -14.96 1.58
CA LEU A 137 -4.14 -15.94 1.99
C LEU A 137 -4.62 -17.39 1.77
N THR A 138 -5.92 -17.65 1.89
CA THR A 138 -6.50 -18.94 1.53
C THR A 138 -6.34 -19.24 0.03
N ILE A 139 -6.65 -18.28 -0.82
CA ILE A 139 -6.53 -18.40 -2.28
C ILE A 139 -5.06 -18.50 -2.70
N ALA A 140 -4.18 -17.64 -2.15
CA ALA A 140 -2.76 -17.63 -2.45
C ALA A 140 -2.07 -18.95 -2.05
N LYS A 141 -2.48 -19.56 -0.94
CA LYS A 141 -2.01 -20.90 -0.53
C LYS A 141 -2.35 -21.97 -1.55
N LEU A 142 -3.55 -21.93 -2.12
CA LEU A 142 -3.99 -22.85 -3.17
C LEU A 142 -3.26 -22.62 -4.50
N ALA A 143 -2.95 -21.38 -4.83
CA ALA A 143 -2.19 -20.99 -6.02
C ALA A 143 -0.67 -21.21 -5.88
N GLY A 144 -0.15 -21.38 -4.66
CA GLY A 144 1.27 -21.51 -4.38
C GLY A 144 2.05 -20.18 -4.39
N THR A 145 1.36 -19.05 -4.53
CA THR A 145 1.97 -17.75 -4.84
C THR A 145 2.31 -16.97 -3.56
N PRO A 146 3.55 -16.44 -3.41
CA PRO A 146 3.86 -15.49 -2.37
C PRO A 146 3.11 -14.17 -2.59
N VAL A 147 2.59 -13.58 -1.51
CA VAL A 147 1.84 -12.33 -1.59
C VAL A 147 2.37 -11.28 -0.63
N ASN A 148 2.21 -10.02 -1.00
CA ASN A 148 2.48 -8.87 -0.16
C ASN A 148 1.15 -8.21 0.26
N ILE A 149 0.89 -8.15 1.55
CA ILE A 149 -0.22 -7.34 2.07
C ILE A 149 0.26 -5.89 2.10
N VAL A 150 -0.15 -5.10 1.11
CA VAL A 150 0.24 -3.69 1.03
C VAL A 150 -0.51 -2.87 2.09
N HIS A 151 0.10 -1.80 2.58
CA HIS A 151 -0.50 -0.81 3.51
C HIS A 151 -1.33 -1.42 4.65
N LEU A 152 -0.88 -2.54 5.24
CA LEU A 152 -1.54 -3.15 6.39
C LEU A 152 -1.77 -2.12 7.50
N SER A 153 -3.01 -2.01 7.97
CA SER A 153 -3.40 -0.95 8.90
C SER A 153 -3.90 -1.43 10.25
N SER A 154 -4.42 -2.67 10.37
CA SER A 154 -5.07 -3.14 11.60
C SER A 154 -4.36 -4.28 12.31
N LYS A 155 -4.50 -4.30 13.64
CA LYS A 155 -4.08 -5.42 14.49
C LYS A 155 -4.79 -6.73 14.13
N GLN A 156 -6.05 -6.65 13.69
CA GLN A 156 -6.80 -7.84 13.29
C GLN A 156 -6.22 -8.45 12.02
N GLY A 157 -5.91 -7.63 11.00
CA GLY A 157 -5.23 -8.08 9.78
C GLY A 157 -3.84 -8.66 10.05
N LEU A 158 -3.06 -8.00 10.93
CA LEU A 158 -1.75 -8.51 11.36
C LEU A 158 -1.84 -9.92 11.98
N LYS A 159 -2.84 -10.18 12.84
CA LYS A 159 -3.03 -11.52 13.43
C LYS A 159 -3.31 -12.60 12.39
N VAL A 160 -4.04 -12.26 11.33
CA VAL A 160 -4.30 -13.20 10.23
C VAL A 160 -2.99 -13.57 9.52
N VAL A 161 -2.15 -12.56 9.21
CA VAL A 161 -0.84 -12.79 8.61
C VAL A 161 0.07 -13.63 9.53
N GLN A 162 0.15 -13.30 10.81
CA GLN A 162 0.95 -14.04 11.80
C GLN A 162 0.56 -15.52 11.85
N ARG A 163 -0.75 -15.83 11.79
CA ARG A 163 -1.23 -17.21 11.74
C ARG A 163 -0.77 -17.92 10.46
N ALA A 164 -0.95 -17.31 9.29
CA ALA A 164 -0.55 -17.89 8.01
C ALA A 164 0.98 -18.16 7.95
N ARG A 165 1.78 -17.22 8.45
CA ARG A 165 3.25 -17.40 8.56
C ARG A 165 3.63 -18.56 9.49
N LYS A 166 2.94 -18.74 10.62
CA LYS A 166 3.15 -19.90 11.52
C LYS A 166 2.80 -21.23 10.86
N GLU A 167 1.87 -21.22 9.90
CA GLU A 167 1.51 -22.37 9.07
C GLU A 167 2.46 -22.58 7.88
N GLY A 168 3.55 -21.81 7.79
CA GLY A 168 4.57 -21.92 6.74
C GLY A 168 4.26 -21.18 5.45
N GLN A 169 3.21 -20.35 5.40
CA GLN A 169 2.89 -19.59 4.20
C GLN A 169 3.83 -18.39 4.05
N GLN A 170 4.32 -18.16 2.83
CA GLN A 170 5.17 -17.03 2.50
C GLN A 170 4.30 -15.79 2.26
N VAL A 171 4.29 -14.88 3.23
CA VAL A 171 3.51 -13.64 3.23
C VAL A 171 4.42 -12.49 3.59
N PHE A 172 4.46 -11.46 2.77
CA PHE A 172 5.14 -10.20 3.05
C PHE A 172 4.14 -9.16 3.54
N VAL A 173 4.62 -8.18 4.31
CA VAL A 173 3.79 -7.14 4.91
C VAL A 173 4.44 -5.79 4.67
N GLU A 174 3.65 -4.91 4.10
CA GLU A 174 3.95 -3.48 4.00
C GLU A 174 3.00 -2.70 4.91
N THR A 175 3.52 -1.72 5.64
CA THR A 175 2.72 -0.68 6.29
C THR A 175 3.19 0.70 5.83
N CYS A 176 2.54 1.76 6.29
CA CYS A 176 2.85 3.13 5.89
C CYS A 176 2.97 4.05 7.12
N PRO A 177 3.70 5.19 7.02
CA PRO A 177 3.89 6.12 8.13
C PRO A 177 2.59 6.57 8.79
N GLN A 178 1.53 6.80 8.00
CA GLN A 178 0.25 7.24 8.53
C GLN A 178 -0.35 6.25 9.53
N TYR A 179 -0.14 4.95 9.37
CA TYR A 179 -0.65 3.92 10.28
C TYR A 179 0.23 3.74 11.53
N LEU A 180 1.45 4.23 11.49
CA LEU A 180 2.37 4.20 12.63
C LEU A 180 2.31 5.48 13.49
N ILE A 181 1.81 6.59 12.94
CA ILE A 181 1.91 7.92 13.57
C ILE A 181 0.54 8.49 13.90
N LEU A 182 -0.43 8.37 12.99
CA LEU A 182 -1.77 8.92 13.12
C LEU A 182 -2.76 7.89 13.67
N ASP A 183 -3.91 8.34 14.16
CA ASP A 183 -5.02 7.49 14.57
C ASP A 183 -6.38 8.09 14.18
N GLU A 184 -7.47 7.35 14.41
CA GLU A 184 -8.82 7.75 14.02
C GLU A 184 -9.33 9.04 14.68
N LYS A 185 -8.63 9.59 15.69
CA LYS A 185 -8.98 10.87 16.32
C LYS A 185 -8.88 12.02 15.32
N GLU A 186 -8.04 11.89 14.31
CA GLU A 186 -7.87 12.90 13.27
C GLU A 186 -9.18 13.20 12.51
N TYR A 187 -10.05 12.22 12.38
CA TYR A 187 -11.38 12.42 11.77
C TYR A 187 -12.34 13.29 12.62
N ASN A 188 -12.00 13.52 13.89
CA ASN A 188 -12.79 14.35 14.80
C ASN A 188 -12.38 15.83 14.82
N ARG A 189 -11.44 16.23 13.97
CA ARG A 189 -11.04 17.64 13.85
C ARG A 189 -12.23 18.54 13.54
N PRO A 190 -12.25 19.79 14.03
CA PRO A 190 -13.37 20.70 13.86
C PRO A 190 -13.76 20.94 12.38
N GLY A 191 -15.03 21.09 12.12
CA GLY A 191 -15.56 21.35 10.79
C GLY A 191 -15.25 20.24 9.80
N PHE A 192 -14.65 20.60 8.67
CA PHE A 192 -14.26 19.67 7.61
C PHE A 192 -12.78 19.30 7.62
N ALA A 193 -11.99 19.74 8.63
CA ALA A 193 -10.54 19.53 8.66
C ALA A 193 -10.13 18.05 8.75
N GLY A 194 -10.98 17.19 9.31
CA GLY A 194 -10.76 15.74 9.31
C GLY A 194 -10.69 15.10 7.91
N ALA A 195 -11.21 15.77 6.88
CA ALA A 195 -11.15 15.28 5.50
C ALA A 195 -9.71 15.16 4.96
N ALA A 196 -8.77 15.95 5.48
CA ALA A 196 -7.36 15.85 5.13
C ALA A 196 -6.78 14.46 5.42
N TYR A 197 -7.32 13.74 6.39
CA TYR A 197 -6.86 12.44 6.87
C TYR A 197 -7.62 11.26 6.26
N VAL A 198 -8.58 11.49 5.38
CA VAL A 198 -9.31 10.42 4.69
C VAL A 198 -8.38 9.69 3.75
N CYS A 199 -8.19 8.39 4.02
CA CYS A 199 -7.39 7.45 3.23
C CYS A 199 -8.02 6.04 3.28
N ALA A 200 -7.53 5.12 2.47
CA ALA A 200 -8.01 3.74 2.42
C ALA A 200 -6.84 2.76 2.24
N PRO A 201 -6.64 1.85 3.22
CA PRO A 201 -7.40 1.68 4.46
C PRO A 201 -7.42 2.92 5.34
N ARG A 202 -8.45 3.03 6.17
CA ARG A 202 -8.59 4.17 7.08
C ARG A 202 -7.56 4.18 8.20
N LEU A 203 -7.28 5.33 8.80
CA LEU A 203 -6.56 5.42 10.07
C LEU A 203 -7.33 4.65 11.15
N ARG A 204 -6.62 3.81 11.89
CA ARG A 204 -7.19 2.91 12.89
C ARG A 204 -7.10 3.50 14.31
N LYS A 205 -7.43 2.70 15.31
CA LYS A 205 -7.30 3.07 16.72
C LYS A 205 -5.84 3.04 17.17
N LYS A 206 -5.59 3.65 18.35
CA LYS A 206 -4.27 3.62 18.98
C LYS A 206 -3.73 2.19 19.15
N GLU A 207 -4.61 1.24 19.51
CA GLU A 207 -4.24 -0.15 19.73
C GLU A 207 -3.75 -0.86 18.46
N ASP A 208 -4.26 -0.46 17.31
CA ASP A 208 -3.80 -0.95 16.01
C ASP A 208 -2.40 -0.39 15.69
N ARG A 209 -2.21 0.91 15.89
CA ARG A 209 -0.94 1.59 15.71
C ARG A 209 0.17 0.98 16.59
N GLU A 210 -0.10 0.76 17.87
CA GLU A 210 0.89 0.15 18.78
C GLU A 210 1.20 -1.30 18.38
N ALA A 211 0.21 -2.06 17.89
CA ALA A 211 0.45 -3.41 17.37
C ALA A 211 1.33 -3.42 16.12
N LEU A 212 1.20 -2.42 15.24
CA LEU A 212 2.07 -2.28 14.07
C LEU A 212 3.51 -1.89 14.47
N TRP A 213 3.70 -1.02 15.46
CA TRP A 213 5.03 -0.72 16.00
C TRP A 213 5.69 -1.96 16.61
N GLU A 214 4.93 -2.75 17.39
CA GLU A 214 5.42 -4.03 17.93
C GLU A 214 5.81 -5.02 16.81
N ALA A 215 5.06 -5.04 15.71
CA ALA A 215 5.38 -5.86 14.53
C ALA A 215 6.64 -5.34 13.80
N VAL A 216 6.86 -4.03 13.75
CA VAL A 216 8.11 -3.44 13.23
C VAL A 216 9.31 -3.89 14.06
N GLU A 217 9.21 -3.82 15.39
CA GLU A 217 10.25 -4.23 16.34
C GLU A 217 10.54 -5.73 16.22
N LYS A 218 9.49 -6.55 16.15
CA LYS A 218 9.59 -8.03 16.04
C LYS A 218 9.96 -8.52 14.64
N ASN A 219 10.25 -7.64 13.71
CA ASN A 219 10.65 -8.01 12.35
C ASN A 219 9.53 -8.67 11.52
N GLU A 220 8.28 -8.40 11.85
CA GLU A 220 7.09 -8.95 11.19
C GLU A 220 6.55 -8.06 10.06
N VAL A 221 7.00 -6.81 9.96
CA VAL A 221 6.79 -5.90 8.83
C VAL A 221 7.99 -6.00 7.91
N ASP A 222 7.80 -6.16 6.62
CA ASP A 222 8.89 -6.32 5.65
C ASP A 222 9.30 -5.00 5.00
N MET A 223 8.36 -4.10 4.79
CA MET A 223 8.59 -2.83 4.10
C MET A 223 7.79 -1.69 4.72
N LEU A 224 8.32 -0.48 4.54
CA LEU A 224 7.61 0.76 4.81
C LEU A 224 7.31 1.46 3.49
N GLY A 225 6.10 1.30 2.96
CA GLY A 225 5.61 2.01 1.78
C GLY A 225 5.21 3.45 2.09
N THR A 226 4.72 4.17 1.09
CA THR A 226 4.13 5.51 1.26
C THR A 226 2.63 5.50 1.08
N ASP A 227 2.15 4.69 0.15
CA ASP A 227 0.79 4.79 -0.39
C ASP A 227 0.47 6.26 -0.74
N HIS A 228 1.46 6.92 -1.41
CA HIS A 228 1.37 8.35 -1.74
C HIS A 228 0.23 8.59 -2.72
N CYS A 229 -0.82 9.19 -2.21
CA CYS A 229 -1.98 9.58 -3.00
C CYS A 229 -2.43 10.96 -2.54
N SER A 230 -1.85 12.00 -3.12
CA SER A 230 -2.02 13.39 -2.68
C SER A 230 -3.27 14.03 -3.27
N PHE A 231 -4.02 14.73 -2.43
CA PHE A 231 -5.18 15.51 -2.82
C PHE A 231 -5.16 16.87 -2.13
N ASN A 232 -5.42 17.93 -2.89
CA ASN A 232 -5.63 19.25 -2.33
C ASN A 232 -6.94 19.32 -1.52
N MET A 233 -6.94 20.10 -0.44
CA MET A 233 -8.16 20.34 0.31
C MET A 233 -9.20 21.00 -0.58
N ASP A 234 -8.83 22.14 -1.20
CA ASP A 234 -9.72 22.88 -2.09
C ASP A 234 -9.83 22.21 -3.48
N GLY A 235 -11.04 22.12 -3.98
CA GLY A 235 -11.36 21.54 -5.29
C GLY A 235 -11.34 20.02 -5.35
N GLN A 236 -10.64 19.33 -4.43
CA GLN A 236 -10.58 17.87 -4.40
C GLN A 236 -11.26 17.29 -3.15
N LYS A 237 -10.66 17.39 -1.96
CA LYS A 237 -11.28 16.88 -0.72
C LYS A 237 -12.64 17.54 -0.43
N THR A 238 -12.79 18.82 -0.72
CA THR A 238 -14.05 19.58 -0.53
C THR A 238 -15.21 19.08 -1.38
N ARG A 239 -14.99 18.24 -2.40
CA ARG A 239 -16.07 17.55 -3.13
C ARG A 239 -16.94 16.66 -2.23
N GLY A 240 -16.40 16.25 -1.09
CA GLY A 240 -17.11 15.42 -0.12
C GLY A 240 -17.79 16.20 1.03
N LYS A 241 -17.92 17.53 0.96
CA LYS A 241 -18.59 18.31 2.02
C LYS A 241 -20.01 17.85 2.31
N ASP A 242 -20.75 17.51 1.26
CA ASP A 242 -22.16 17.11 1.35
C ASP A 242 -22.36 15.59 1.26
N ASP A 243 -21.30 14.84 0.94
CA ASP A 243 -21.29 13.38 0.87
C ASP A 243 -19.88 12.87 1.16
N PHE A 244 -19.67 12.32 2.36
CA PHE A 244 -18.35 11.84 2.81
C PHE A 244 -17.74 10.77 1.87
N THR A 245 -18.58 10.05 1.12
CA THR A 245 -18.12 9.04 0.15
C THR A 245 -17.41 9.64 -1.06
N ARG A 246 -17.58 10.94 -1.30
CA ARG A 246 -16.94 11.71 -2.37
C ARG A 246 -15.62 12.36 -1.94
N ILE A 247 -15.21 12.20 -0.68
CA ILE A 247 -13.89 12.63 -0.24
C ILE A 247 -12.87 11.67 -0.83
N PRO A 248 -11.98 12.11 -1.73
CA PRO A 248 -10.97 11.21 -2.28
C PRO A 248 -10.04 10.70 -1.17
N GLY A 249 -9.83 9.37 -1.15
CA GLY A 249 -9.01 8.70 -0.15
C GLY A 249 -7.54 8.71 -0.51
N GLY A 250 -6.72 9.38 0.30
CA GLY A 250 -5.27 9.39 0.14
C GLY A 250 -4.60 10.47 0.97
N ILE A 251 -3.35 10.20 1.33
CA ILE A 251 -2.48 11.09 2.10
C ILE A 251 -1.12 11.16 1.40
N PRO A 252 -0.48 12.34 1.26
CA PRO A 252 0.88 12.44 0.76
C PRO A 252 1.88 11.86 1.77
N GLY A 253 3.01 11.31 1.30
CA GLY A 253 3.99 10.71 2.21
C GLY A 253 5.38 10.48 1.63
N THR A 254 5.59 10.65 0.32
CA THR A 254 6.86 10.30 -0.33
C THR A 254 8.04 11.05 0.26
N GLU A 255 7.93 12.36 0.42
CA GLU A 255 9.01 13.20 0.97
C GLU A 255 9.24 12.93 2.46
N GLN A 256 8.17 12.80 3.24
CA GLN A 256 8.23 12.78 4.69
C GLN A 256 8.48 11.40 5.28
N ARG A 257 8.27 10.31 4.53
CA ARG A 257 8.37 8.93 5.03
C ARG A 257 9.63 8.64 5.84
N PRO A 258 10.85 8.87 5.32
CA PRO A 258 12.07 8.54 6.08
C PRO A 258 12.24 9.41 7.33
N MET A 259 11.92 10.70 7.25
CA MET A 259 12.05 11.63 8.38
C MET A 259 11.06 11.31 9.50
N LEU A 260 9.81 11.02 9.14
CA LEU A 260 8.77 10.63 10.09
C LEU A 260 9.11 9.30 10.77
N PHE A 261 9.56 8.32 10.01
CA PHE A 261 9.94 7.04 10.58
C PHE A 261 11.18 7.15 11.47
N TYR A 262 12.17 7.98 11.09
CA TYR A 262 13.31 8.26 11.94
C TYR A 262 12.88 8.89 13.26
N GLN A 263 12.09 9.96 13.22
CA GLN A 263 11.64 10.67 14.40
C GLN A 263 10.84 9.76 15.35
N TYR A 264 9.77 9.15 14.87
CA TYR A 264 8.85 8.37 15.70
C TYR A 264 9.30 6.92 15.96
N GLY A 265 10.24 6.42 15.19
CA GLY A 265 10.81 5.09 15.33
C GLY A 265 12.15 5.09 16.04
N VAL A 266 13.15 5.73 15.44
CA VAL A 266 14.53 5.67 15.94
C VAL A 266 14.75 6.60 17.13
N VAL A 267 14.38 7.88 17.01
CA VAL A 267 14.59 8.88 18.08
C VAL A 267 13.75 8.55 19.31
N GLU A 268 12.51 8.07 19.15
CA GLU A 268 11.67 7.64 20.27
C GLU A 268 12.05 6.24 20.82
N GLY A 269 13.07 5.59 20.25
CA GLY A 269 13.59 4.31 20.77
C GLY A 269 12.68 3.08 20.51
N ARG A 270 11.77 3.17 19.54
CA ARG A 270 10.87 2.07 19.15
C ARG A 270 11.54 1.08 18.21
N THR A 271 12.59 1.50 17.50
CA THR A 271 13.34 0.66 16.56
C THR A 271 14.75 1.22 16.36
N SER A 272 15.61 0.46 15.67
CA SER A 272 16.98 0.90 15.36
C SER A 272 17.12 1.53 13.98
N ILE A 273 18.22 2.24 13.76
CA ILE A 273 18.55 2.81 12.45
C ILE A 273 18.78 1.71 11.39
N GLU A 274 19.37 0.59 11.78
CA GLU A 274 19.56 -0.57 10.90
C GLU A 274 18.23 -1.13 10.46
N ARG A 275 17.25 -1.19 11.37
CA ARG A 275 15.90 -1.63 11.04
C ARG A 275 15.20 -0.67 10.09
N MET A 276 15.40 0.63 10.27
CA MET A 276 14.93 1.64 9.32
C MET A 276 15.53 1.41 7.92
N CYS A 277 16.84 1.19 7.81
CA CYS A 277 17.49 0.89 6.54
C CYS A 277 16.96 -0.40 5.89
N GLN A 278 16.70 -1.44 6.68
CA GLN A 278 16.07 -2.66 6.19
C GLN A 278 14.70 -2.40 5.56
N LEU A 279 13.84 -1.65 6.25
CA LEU A 279 12.46 -1.39 5.82
C LEU A 279 12.36 -0.46 4.61
N LEU A 280 13.31 0.47 4.47
CA LEU A 280 13.28 1.49 3.44
C LEU A 280 14.10 1.13 2.19
N ALA A 281 15.08 0.23 2.30
CA ALA A 281 16.03 -0.04 1.22
C ALA A 281 16.32 -1.53 1.02
N ASP A 282 16.91 -2.23 1.99
CA ASP A 282 17.40 -3.60 1.82
C ASP A 282 16.29 -4.59 1.47
N ARG A 283 15.21 -4.63 2.24
CA ARG A 283 14.11 -5.57 2.03
C ARG A 283 13.29 -5.30 0.79
N PRO A 284 12.86 -4.06 0.50
CA PRO A 284 12.22 -3.77 -0.77
C PRO A 284 13.07 -4.15 -1.97
N ALA A 285 14.38 -3.86 -1.94
CA ALA A 285 15.28 -4.24 -3.02
C ALA A 285 15.37 -5.76 -3.22
N LYS A 286 15.41 -6.54 -2.12
CA LYS A 286 15.38 -8.01 -2.18
C LYS A 286 14.05 -8.54 -2.70
N LEU A 287 12.94 -8.00 -2.19
CA LEU A 287 11.60 -8.46 -2.55
C LEU A 287 11.27 -8.24 -4.02
N PHE A 288 11.70 -7.11 -4.56
CA PHE A 288 11.42 -6.72 -5.94
C PHE A 288 12.57 -7.01 -6.93
N GLY A 289 13.54 -7.84 -6.54
CA GLY A 289 14.60 -8.35 -7.43
C GLY A 289 15.67 -7.33 -7.80
N MET A 290 15.79 -6.22 -7.07
CA MET A 290 16.78 -5.15 -7.35
C MET A 290 18.08 -5.31 -6.55
N TYR A 291 18.11 -6.20 -5.55
CA TYR A 291 19.31 -6.44 -4.75
C TYR A 291 20.32 -7.30 -5.53
N PRO A 292 21.64 -7.06 -5.47
CA PRO A 292 22.35 -6.06 -4.67
C PRO A 292 22.58 -4.72 -5.39
N GLN A 293 22.08 -4.53 -6.61
CA GLN A 293 22.24 -3.28 -7.33
C GLN A 293 21.69 -2.08 -6.55
N LYS A 294 20.51 -2.25 -5.95
CA LYS A 294 19.90 -1.33 -4.99
C LYS A 294 19.83 -1.96 -3.60
N GLY A 295 19.66 -1.15 -2.57
CA GLY A 295 19.45 -1.59 -1.19
C GLY A 295 20.71 -2.04 -0.45
N ALA A 296 21.88 -1.88 -1.04
CA ALA A 296 23.17 -2.22 -0.43
C ALA A 296 24.24 -1.15 -0.73
N ILE A 297 25.25 -1.05 0.14
CA ILE A 297 26.47 -0.28 -0.09
C ILE A 297 27.60 -1.29 -0.28
N LEU A 298 27.73 -1.80 -1.51
CA LEU A 298 28.70 -2.81 -1.91
C LEU A 298 29.41 -2.39 -3.20
N PRO A 299 30.64 -2.89 -3.45
CA PRO A 299 31.27 -2.72 -4.74
C PRO A 299 30.39 -3.28 -5.87
N GLY A 300 30.08 -2.45 -6.85
CA GLY A 300 29.18 -2.81 -7.96
C GLY A 300 27.71 -2.43 -7.77
N SER A 301 27.29 -2.02 -6.56
CA SER A 301 25.98 -1.42 -6.34
C SER A 301 25.92 0.01 -6.86
N ASP A 302 24.72 0.49 -7.18
CA ASP A 302 24.51 1.88 -7.53
C ASP A 302 24.84 2.81 -6.35
N ALA A 303 25.44 3.96 -6.66
CA ALA A 303 25.80 4.96 -5.64
C ALA A 303 24.62 5.85 -5.22
N ASP A 304 23.45 5.26 -5.05
CA ASP A 304 22.24 5.91 -4.53
C ASP A 304 22.34 6.03 -3.00
N LEU A 305 23.07 7.03 -2.55
CA LEU A 305 23.41 7.20 -1.13
C LEU A 305 22.58 8.31 -0.50
N VAL A 306 22.12 8.08 0.74
CA VAL A 306 21.50 9.09 1.59
C VAL A 306 22.44 9.42 2.72
N ILE A 307 22.81 10.71 2.83
CA ILE A 307 23.54 11.25 3.99
C ILE A 307 22.50 11.74 4.98
N TRP A 308 22.54 11.17 6.20
CA TRP A 308 21.60 11.48 7.27
C TRP A 308 22.26 12.33 8.34
N ASP A 309 21.73 13.53 8.57
CA ASP A 309 22.13 14.39 9.67
C ASP A 309 21.11 14.28 10.81
N PRO A 310 21.47 13.59 11.92
CA PRO A 310 20.53 13.31 13.01
C PRO A 310 20.15 14.57 13.81
N ASP A 311 20.98 15.61 13.77
CA ASP A 311 20.81 16.81 14.57
C ASP A 311 20.04 17.91 13.83
N LYS A 312 19.77 17.73 12.55
CA LYS A 312 19.07 18.72 11.73
C LYS A 312 17.57 18.72 11.98
N ALA A 313 17.09 19.82 12.55
CA ALA A 313 15.65 20.04 12.71
C ALA A 313 15.01 20.53 11.41
N TRP A 314 13.79 20.03 11.14
CA TRP A 314 12.99 20.45 9.99
C TRP A 314 11.55 20.75 10.42
N THR A 315 11.00 21.85 9.91
CA THR A 315 9.56 22.15 10.06
C THR A 315 8.83 21.87 8.76
N ILE A 316 7.91 20.91 8.79
CA ILE A 316 7.04 20.60 7.66
C ILE A 316 5.98 21.70 7.55
N SER A 317 5.90 22.38 6.43
CA SER A 317 4.90 23.42 6.17
C SER A 317 4.46 23.36 4.70
N ALA A 318 3.19 23.71 4.45
CA ALA A 318 2.74 24.01 3.10
C ALA A 318 3.27 25.42 2.73
N LYS A 319 4.18 25.48 1.77
CA LYS A 319 4.62 26.72 1.12
C LYS A 319 4.26 26.68 -0.35
#